data_caf6aa509690ffee8bb98315d9ec4525
#
_entry.id   caf6aa509690ffee8bb98315d9ec4525
#
_cell.length_a   1.000
_cell.length_b   1.000
_cell.length_c   1.000
_cell.angle_alpha   90.00
_cell.angle_beta   90.00
_cell.angle_gamma   90.00
#
_symmetry.space_group_name_H-M   'P 1'
#
loop_
_entity.id
_entity.type
_entity.pdbx_description
1 polymer ?
#
loop_
_entity_poly.entity_id
_entity_poly.type
_entity_poly.pdbx_seq_one_letter_code
_entity_poly.pdbx_strand_id
1 'polypeptide(L)'
;MKLIKEKKIYTGDGVIENGYIRFDEKIEEVGDMAGFEPKEGDLEVSCAGTMVVPGFIDIHSHGGYGKDNMDATPDEIDEMVKQMTKQEGITTYFCTTMTQTYENIEKAMQNIHDAAQKNPVIKGIHVEGPFISTVFKGAQDPSYIKKPDEKTLAKWNEISGGLLRIVTYAPEEADPSFETWCKENGVVLSAGHSNALYGELNASGATHVTHLYNAQRGLNHREPGVTGYGMLAEGVHAELICDGNHIMPDMVKLACKVRGYDGIELITDSMRAKGMPEGKSELGGQVVIVKDGMAKLEDGTIAAFICAGDGVEFPT
;
A
#
# COMPACT_ATOMS: atom_id res chain seq x y z
N MET A 1 10.49 -10.10 -31.26
CA MET A 1 10.02 -9.97 -29.85
C MET A 1 11.21 -9.98 -28.91
N LYS A 2 11.13 -9.32 -27.76
CA LYS A 2 12.14 -9.43 -26.70
C LYS A 2 12.06 -10.81 -26.07
N LEU A 3 13.22 -11.38 -25.73
CA LEU A 3 13.35 -12.72 -25.19
C LEU A 3 14.26 -12.72 -23.95
N ILE A 4 13.76 -13.18 -22.84
CA ILE A 4 14.56 -13.55 -21.67
C ILE A 4 14.54 -15.06 -21.57
N LYS A 5 15.68 -15.69 -21.31
CA LYS A 5 15.80 -17.16 -21.22
C LYS A 5 16.77 -17.61 -20.12
N GLU A 6 16.71 -18.90 -19.81
CA GLU A 6 17.57 -19.55 -18.81
C GLU A 6 17.44 -18.92 -17.42
N LYS A 7 16.17 -18.64 -17.02
CA LYS A 7 15.85 -18.05 -15.72
C LYS A 7 14.86 -18.92 -14.96
N LYS A 8 14.93 -18.87 -13.65
CA LYS A 8 13.85 -19.33 -12.80
C LYS A 8 12.70 -18.33 -12.90
N ILE A 9 11.50 -18.78 -13.28
CA ILE A 9 10.35 -17.91 -13.52
C ILE A 9 9.26 -18.27 -12.53
N TYR A 10 8.83 -17.30 -11.74
CA TYR A 10 7.66 -17.40 -10.88
C TYR A 10 6.45 -16.90 -11.65
N THR A 11 5.42 -17.73 -11.75
CA THR A 11 4.14 -17.40 -12.38
C THR A 11 3.04 -17.42 -11.30
N GLY A 12 1.81 -17.00 -11.65
CA GLY A 12 0.66 -17.17 -10.75
C GLY A 12 0.32 -18.65 -10.46
N ASP A 13 0.72 -19.56 -11.35
CA ASP A 13 0.37 -20.97 -11.27
C ASP A 13 1.50 -21.86 -10.76
N GLY A 14 2.71 -21.31 -10.57
CA GLY A 14 3.85 -22.09 -10.09
C GLY A 14 5.21 -21.53 -10.49
N VAL A 15 6.22 -22.42 -10.51
CA VAL A 15 7.61 -22.07 -10.77
C VAL A 15 8.14 -22.89 -11.95
N ILE A 16 8.78 -22.22 -12.90
CA ILE A 16 9.54 -22.83 -13.99
C ILE A 16 11.02 -22.66 -13.67
N GLU A 17 11.72 -23.74 -13.38
CA GLU A 17 13.13 -23.70 -12.92
C GLU A 17 14.12 -23.20 -13.97
N ASN A 18 13.90 -23.53 -15.23
CA ASN A 18 14.71 -23.09 -16.36
C ASN A 18 13.81 -22.67 -17.52
N GLY A 19 13.34 -21.42 -17.45
CA GLY A 19 12.29 -20.93 -18.34
C GLY A 19 12.75 -19.84 -19.30
N TYR A 20 11.84 -19.50 -20.21
CA TYR A 20 11.94 -18.36 -21.10
C TYR A 20 10.66 -17.55 -21.11
N ILE A 21 10.78 -16.26 -21.45
CA ILE A 21 9.66 -15.34 -21.66
C ILE A 21 9.89 -14.59 -22.97
N ARG A 22 8.87 -14.60 -23.86
CA ARG A 22 8.78 -13.70 -25.02
C ARG A 22 7.77 -12.60 -24.71
N PHE A 23 8.15 -11.36 -24.97
CA PHE A 23 7.31 -10.20 -24.69
C PHE A 23 7.68 -9.01 -25.57
N ASP A 24 6.75 -8.09 -25.72
CA ASP A 24 6.98 -6.71 -26.15
C ASP A 24 6.27 -5.78 -25.19
N GLU A 25 5.05 -5.29 -25.48
CA GLU A 25 4.21 -4.57 -24.52
C GLU A 25 3.46 -5.51 -23.57
N LYS A 26 3.29 -6.76 -23.99
CA LYS A 26 2.66 -7.83 -23.22
C LYS A 26 3.52 -9.08 -23.26
N ILE A 27 3.31 -9.94 -22.27
CA ILE A 27 3.87 -11.29 -22.29
C ILE A 27 3.08 -12.10 -23.33
N GLU A 28 3.81 -12.62 -24.33
CA GLU A 28 3.22 -13.40 -25.42
C GLU A 28 3.39 -14.91 -25.18
N GLU A 29 4.50 -15.29 -24.54
CA GLU A 29 4.82 -16.70 -24.32
C GLU A 29 5.69 -16.85 -23.06
N VAL A 30 5.36 -17.83 -22.23
CA VAL A 30 6.17 -18.29 -21.11
C VAL A 30 6.27 -19.81 -21.19
N GLY A 31 7.46 -20.36 -21.05
CA GLY A 31 7.65 -21.81 -21.13
C GLY A 31 8.96 -22.29 -20.54
N ASP A 32 9.10 -23.62 -20.47
CA ASP A 32 10.33 -24.29 -20.09
C ASP A 32 11.30 -24.36 -21.29
N MET A 33 12.60 -24.17 -21.00
CA MET A 33 13.65 -24.26 -22.04
C MET A 33 13.70 -25.61 -22.76
N ALA A 34 13.21 -26.68 -22.16
CA ALA A 34 13.14 -28.01 -22.82
C ALA A 34 12.20 -27.99 -24.04
N GLY A 35 11.22 -27.11 -24.09
CA GLY A 35 10.31 -26.90 -25.21
C GLY A 35 10.60 -25.63 -26.00
N PHE A 36 11.73 -24.99 -25.79
CA PHE A 36 12.05 -23.71 -26.44
C PHE A 36 12.39 -23.93 -27.93
N GLU A 37 11.69 -23.21 -28.78
CA GLU A 37 11.99 -23.14 -30.22
C GLU A 37 12.35 -21.68 -30.58
N PRO A 38 13.56 -21.42 -31.15
CA PRO A 38 13.92 -20.11 -31.65
C PRO A 38 12.95 -19.62 -32.75
N LYS A 39 12.55 -18.34 -32.65
CA LYS A 39 11.72 -17.72 -33.70
C LYS A 39 12.50 -16.60 -34.40
N GLU A 40 12.26 -16.43 -35.68
CA GLU A 40 12.83 -15.33 -36.44
C GLU A 40 12.40 -13.98 -35.83
N GLY A 41 13.37 -13.11 -35.60
CA GLY A 41 13.13 -11.80 -34.97
C GLY A 41 13.14 -11.82 -33.42
N ASP A 42 13.52 -12.93 -32.78
CA ASP A 42 13.78 -12.93 -31.33
C ASP A 42 15.02 -12.07 -31.01
N LEU A 43 14.86 -11.12 -30.11
CA LEU A 43 15.93 -10.26 -29.58
C LEU A 43 16.18 -10.62 -28.12
N GLU A 44 17.29 -11.29 -27.87
CA GLU A 44 17.68 -11.66 -26.52
C GLU A 44 17.99 -10.43 -25.67
N VAL A 45 17.29 -10.30 -24.53
CA VAL A 45 17.51 -9.26 -23.53
C VAL A 45 18.37 -9.83 -22.42
N SER A 46 19.59 -9.30 -22.30
CA SER A 46 20.46 -9.66 -21.16
C SER A 46 19.96 -9.02 -19.89
N CYS A 47 19.72 -9.85 -18.88
CA CYS A 47 19.41 -9.41 -17.52
C CYS A 47 20.33 -10.12 -16.51
N ALA A 48 20.86 -9.35 -15.56
CA ALA A 48 21.80 -9.87 -14.55
C ALA A 48 21.11 -10.77 -13.51
N GLY A 49 19.79 -10.63 -13.32
CA GLY A 49 19.03 -11.41 -12.35
C GLY A 49 18.99 -12.90 -12.68
N THR A 50 18.90 -13.74 -11.67
CA THR A 50 18.78 -15.21 -11.79
C THR A 50 17.34 -15.69 -11.89
N MET A 51 16.38 -14.82 -11.51
CA MET A 51 14.96 -15.12 -11.52
C MET A 51 14.15 -14.00 -12.16
N VAL A 52 12.96 -14.35 -12.61
CA VAL A 52 11.91 -13.41 -13.05
C VAL A 52 10.69 -13.64 -12.18
N VAL A 53 10.17 -12.56 -11.64
CA VAL A 53 8.97 -12.54 -10.79
C VAL A 53 7.97 -11.54 -11.34
N PRO A 54 6.67 -11.64 -11.04
CA PRO A 54 5.72 -10.55 -11.26
C PRO A 54 6.20 -9.27 -10.58
N GLY A 55 5.93 -8.11 -11.18
CA GLY A 55 6.23 -6.84 -10.52
C GLY A 55 5.41 -6.67 -9.25
N PHE A 56 6.00 -6.00 -8.26
CA PHE A 56 5.34 -5.78 -6.96
C PHE A 56 4.21 -4.76 -7.07
N ILE A 57 3.21 -4.96 -6.22
CA ILE A 57 2.05 -4.09 -6.06
C ILE A 57 2.14 -3.47 -4.67
N ASP A 58 2.17 -2.14 -4.59
CA ASP A 58 2.12 -1.41 -3.32
C ASP A 58 0.86 -0.54 -3.29
N ILE A 59 -0.08 -0.92 -2.45
CA ILE A 59 -1.39 -0.27 -2.32
C ILE A 59 -1.45 0.74 -1.17
N HIS A 60 -0.35 0.90 -0.41
CA HIS A 60 -0.29 1.79 0.71
C HIS A 60 1.12 2.39 0.85
N SER A 61 1.28 3.62 0.36
CA SER A 61 2.54 4.37 0.45
C SER A 61 2.28 5.87 0.34
N HIS A 62 2.76 6.64 1.31
CA HIS A 62 2.64 8.12 1.34
C HIS A 62 3.69 8.80 0.49
N GLY A 63 4.81 8.14 0.25
CA GLY A 63 5.88 8.73 -0.55
C GLY A 63 7.23 8.03 -0.39
N GLY A 64 8.25 8.67 -0.93
CA GLY A 64 9.64 8.20 -0.86
C GLY A 64 10.59 9.16 -1.57
N TYR A 65 11.88 8.95 -1.39
CA TYR A 65 12.92 9.66 -2.11
C TYR A 65 12.81 11.19 -2.04
N GLY A 66 12.38 11.71 -0.88
CA GLY A 66 12.21 13.14 -0.62
C GLY A 66 10.87 13.73 -1.07
N LYS A 67 9.95 12.92 -1.62
CA LYS A 67 8.63 13.34 -2.13
C LYS A 67 7.50 12.73 -1.33
N ASP A 68 6.35 13.42 -1.30
CA ASP A 68 5.15 13.00 -0.59
C ASP A 68 3.92 13.25 -1.48
N ASN A 69 3.00 12.29 -1.52
CA ASN A 69 1.80 12.38 -2.35
C ASN A 69 0.90 13.57 -2.00
N MET A 70 1.02 14.10 -0.76
CA MET A 70 0.20 15.22 -0.31
C MET A 70 0.63 16.57 -0.87
N ASP A 71 1.93 16.77 -1.15
CA ASP A 71 2.46 18.08 -1.54
C ASP A 71 3.31 18.10 -2.83
N ALA A 72 3.69 16.93 -3.33
CA ALA A 72 4.47 16.82 -4.57
C ALA A 72 3.66 17.28 -5.80
N THR A 73 4.35 17.89 -6.73
CA THR A 73 3.80 18.20 -8.06
C THR A 73 3.59 16.92 -8.89
N PRO A 74 2.76 16.95 -9.96
CA PRO A 74 2.59 15.78 -10.82
C PRO A 74 3.89 15.20 -11.40
N ASP A 75 4.85 16.04 -11.74
CA ASP A 75 6.15 15.60 -12.26
C ASP A 75 7.01 14.96 -11.16
N GLU A 76 6.96 15.47 -9.94
CA GLU A 76 7.65 14.87 -8.79
C GLU A 76 7.07 13.54 -8.37
N ILE A 77 5.74 13.37 -8.43
CA ILE A 77 5.09 12.06 -8.20
C ILE A 77 5.53 11.06 -9.27
N ASP A 78 5.53 11.45 -10.54
CA ASP A 78 5.99 10.61 -11.64
C ASP A 78 7.45 10.17 -11.47
N GLU A 79 8.35 11.09 -11.13
CA GLU A 79 9.77 10.79 -10.86
C GLU A 79 9.93 9.83 -9.67
N MET A 80 9.22 10.06 -8.57
CA MET A 80 9.23 9.21 -7.39
C MET A 80 8.81 7.78 -7.73
N VAL A 81 7.68 7.61 -8.42
CA VAL A 81 7.16 6.29 -8.78
C VAL A 81 8.10 5.58 -9.79
N LYS A 82 8.70 6.29 -10.73
CA LYS A 82 9.74 5.73 -11.60
C LYS A 82 10.96 5.24 -10.81
N GLN A 83 11.35 5.97 -9.76
CA GLN A 83 12.44 5.55 -8.89
C GLN A 83 12.07 4.31 -8.08
N MET A 84 10.87 4.22 -7.52
CA MET A 84 10.34 3.02 -6.84
C MET A 84 10.31 1.82 -7.80
N THR A 85 9.82 2.01 -9.03
CA THR A 85 9.85 0.96 -10.06
C THR A 85 11.27 0.45 -10.31
N LYS A 86 12.24 1.35 -10.43
CA LYS A 86 13.63 1.01 -10.74
C LYS A 86 14.38 0.36 -9.58
N GLN A 87 14.16 0.84 -8.36
CA GLN A 87 14.91 0.41 -7.18
C GLN A 87 14.27 -0.78 -6.46
N GLU A 88 12.93 -0.87 -6.51
CA GLU A 88 12.16 -1.79 -5.69
C GLU A 88 11.31 -2.77 -6.52
N GLY A 89 11.21 -2.56 -7.84
CA GLY A 89 10.40 -3.43 -8.71
C GLY A 89 8.89 -3.23 -8.60
N ILE A 90 8.44 -2.09 -8.04
CA ILE A 90 7.01 -1.75 -7.96
C ILE A 90 6.49 -1.41 -9.36
N THR A 91 5.50 -2.14 -9.82
CA THR A 91 4.86 -1.98 -11.14
C THR A 91 3.39 -1.59 -11.05
N THR A 92 2.84 -1.58 -9.85
CA THR A 92 1.50 -1.04 -9.54
C THR A 92 1.60 -0.30 -8.21
N TYR A 93 1.16 0.96 -8.22
CA TYR A 93 1.30 1.85 -7.07
C TYR A 93 0.00 2.59 -6.81
N PHE A 94 -0.43 2.63 -5.53
CA PHE A 94 -1.48 3.51 -5.07
C PHE A 94 -0.87 4.64 -4.26
N CYS A 95 -1.12 5.86 -4.70
CA CYS A 95 -0.72 7.04 -3.94
C CYS A 95 -1.61 7.17 -2.71
N THR A 96 -1.03 7.12 -1.51
CA THR A 96 -1.78 7.25 -0.27
C THR A 96 -1.78 8.69 0.22
N THR A 97 -2.98 9.21 0.55
CA THR A 97 -3.13 10.53 1.17
C THR A 97 -3.11 10.41 2.70
N MET A 98 -2.99 11.53 3.40
CA MET A 98 -3.06 11.60 4.86
C MET A 98 -4.18 12.50 5.34
N THR A 99 -4.49 12.41 6.64
CA THR A 99 -5.37 13.34 7.34
C THR A 99 -4.83 14.77 7.25
N GLN A 100 -5.54 15.63 6.54
CA GLN A 100 -5.20 17.03 6.29
C GLN A 100 -6.48 17.84 6.02
N THR A 101 -6.33 19.15 5.77
CA THR A 101 -7.46 19.94 5.27
C THR A 101 -8.02 19.37 3.98
N TYR A 102 -9.31 19.52 3.75
CA TYR A 102 -9.93 19.07 2.50
C TYR A 102 -9.28 19.70 1.27
N GLU A 103 -8.89 20.98 1.36
CA GLU A 103 -8.20 21.68 0.28
C GLU A 103 -6.87 21.01 -0.09
N ASN A 104 -6.07 20.61 0.90
CA ASN A 104 -4.80 19.94 0.67
C ASN A 104 -5.01 18.55 0.06
N ILE A 105 -6.00 17.80 0.56
CA ILE A 105 -6.36 16.48 0.01
C ILE A 105 -6.84 16.62 -1.44
N GLU A 106 -7.72 17.59 -1.73
CA GLU A 106 -8.22 17.85 -3.08
C GLU A 106 -7.09 18.22 -4.05
N LYS A 107 -6.15 19.04 -3.60
CA LYS A 107 -4.95 19.37 -4.38
C LYS A 107 -4.07 18.15 -4.64
N ALA A 108 -3.85 17.32 -3.62
CA ALA A 108 -3.10 16.07 -3.77
C ALA A 108 -3.77 15.15 -4.80
N MET A 109 -5.08 14.97 -4.71
CA MET A 109 -5.84 14.13 -5.66
C MET A 109 -5.74 14.63 -7.10
N GLN A 110 -5.79 15.95 -7.32
CA GLN A 110 -5.60 16.52 -8.66
C GLN A 110 -4.17 16.26 -9.16
N ASN A 111 -3.16 16.46 -8.33
CA ASN A 111 -1.77 16.21 -8.69
C ASN A 111 -1.51 14.73 -9.02
N ILE A 112 -2.11 13.82 -8.23
CA ILE A 112 -2.01 12.37 -8.48
C ILE A 112 -2.74 12.01 -9.79
N HIS A 113 -3.92 12.58 -10.04
CA HIS A 113 -4.62 12.38 -11.31
C HIS A 113 -3.74 12.76 -12.50
N ASP A 114 -3.14 13.95 -12.46
CA ASP A 114 -2.28 14.46 -13.53
C ASP A 114 -1.00 13.62 -13.71
N ALA A 115 -0.43 13.11 -12.61
CA ALA A 115 0.71 12.18 -12.64
C ALA A 115 0.33 10.83 -13.26
N ALA A 116 -0.85 10.29 -12.94
CA ALA A 116 -1.34 9.02 -13.47
C ALA A 116 -1.56 9.06 -15.00
N GLN A 117 -1.86 10.24 -15.58
CA GLN A 117 -1.94 10.40 -17.03
C GLN A 117 -0.58 10.19 -17.73
N LYS A 118 0.53 10.37 -17.00
CA LYS A 118 1.90 10.24 -17.51
C LYS A 118 2.54 8.90 -17.14
N ASN A 119 2.15 8.32 -16.01
CA ASN A 119 2.76 7.13 -15.45
C ASN A 119 1.74 5.99 -15.24
N PRO A 120 1.76 4.96 -16.10
CA PRO A 120 0.80 3.86 -16.02
C PRO A 120 0.98 2.96 -14.79
N VAL A 121 2.03 3.13 -14.00
CA VAL A 121 2.25 2.41 -12.74
C VAL A 121 1.30 2.91 -11.65
N ILE A 122 0.90 4.18 -11.70
CA ILE A 122 -0.08 4.77 -10.77
C ILE A 122 -1.48 4.28 -11.15
N LYS A 123 -2.05 3.40 -10.32
CA LYS A 123 -3.34 2.71 -10.60
C LYS A 123 -4.47 3.10 -9.67
N GLY A 124 -4.18 3.81 -8.60
CA GLY A 124 -5.20 4.18 -7.63
C GLY A 124 -4.74 5.18 -6.60
N ILE A 125 -5.71 5.59 -5.80
CA ILE A 125 -5.52 6.38 -4.60
C ILE A 125 -6.06 5.58 -3.43
N HIS A 126 -5.27 5.50 -2.37
CA HIS A 126 -5.67 5.04 -1.05
C HIS A 126 -5.87 6.27 -0.17
N VAL A 127 -7.09 6.51 0.28
CA VAL A 127 -7.43 7.62 1.17
C VAL A 127 -7.24 7.15 2.61
N GLU A 128 -6.14 7.51 3.27
CA GLU A 128 -5.92 7.21 4.67
C GLU A 128 -6.28 8.41 5.55
N GLY A 129 -7.45 8.34 6.15
CA GLY A 129 -8.06 9.49 6.83
C GLY A 129 -8.61 10.54 5.83
N PRO A 130 -9.26 11.57 6.31
CA PRO A 130 -9.44 11.97 7.73
C PRO A 130 -10.56 11.22 8.48
N PHE A 131 -11.14 10.19 7.92
CA PHE A 131 -12.32 9.47 8.42
C PHE A 131 -11.96 8.41 9.47
N ILE A 132 -11.08 8.75 10.40
CA ILE A 132 -10.45 7.86 11.38
C ILE A 132 -10.83 8.22 12.80
N SER A 133 -10.54 7.32 13.76
CA SER A 133 -10.78 7.53 15.17
C SER A 133 -9.71 8.43 15.83
N THR A 134 -10.14 9.38 16.63
CA THR A 134 -9.22 10.20 17.44
C THR A 134 -8.47 9.37 18.49
N VAL A 135 -9.00 8.21 18.88
CA VAL A 135 -8.39 7.31 19.87
C VAL A 135 -7.18 6.59 19.30
N PHE A 136 -7.25 6.19 18.02
CA PHE A 136 -6.19 5.47 17.32
C PHE A 136 -5.61 6.28 16.15
N LYS A 137 -5.49 7.59 16.33
CA LYS A 137 -5.00 8.51 15.30
C LYS A 137 -3.57 8.22 14.81
N GLY A 138 -2.76 7.49 15.59
CA GLY A 138 -1.33 7.31 15.28
C GLY A 138 -0.61 8.65 15.13
N ALA A 139 0.10 8.84 14.04
CA ALA A 139 0.79 10.07 13.69
C ALA A 139 -0.10 11.09 12.96
N GLN A 140 -1.36 10.79 12.72
CA GLN A 140 -2.30 11.70 12.06
C GLN A 140 -2.64 12.92 12.96
N ASP A 141 -2.76 14.12 12.37
CA ASP A 141 -3.12 15.33 13.13
C ASP A 141 -4.60 15.31 13.52
N PRO A 142 -4.93 15.27 14.82
CA PRO A 142 -6.32 15.15 15.26
C PRO A 142 -7.19 16.36 14.93
N SER A 143 -6.61 17.52 14.62
CA SER A 143 -7.37 18.73 14.27
C SER A 143 -8.11 18.60 12.95
N TYR A 144 -7.66 17.71 12.06
CA TYR A 144 -8.24 17.48 10.74
C TYR A 144 -9.09 16.21 10.66
N ILE A 145 -9.19 15.41 11.73
CA ILE A 145 -10.05 14.23 11.76
C ILE A 145 -11.52 14.64 11.61
N LYS A 146 -12.23 13.92 10.75
CA LYS A 146 -13.65 14.15 10.41
C LYS A 146 -14.41 12.85 10.44
N LYS A 147 -15.73 12.94 10.62
CA LYS A 147 -16.61 11.80 10.40
C LYS A 147 -16.62 11.40 8.92
N PRO A 148 -16.76 10.10 8.62
CA PRO A 148 -16.95 9.61 7.27
C PRO A 148 -18.13 10.32 6.58
N ASP A 149 -17.90 10.82 5.36
CA ASP A 149 -18.88 11.57 4.57
C ASP A 149 -18.81 11.16 3.09
N GLU A 150 -19.89 10.55 2.60
CA GLU A 150 -19.97 10.05 1.23
C GLU A 150 -19.93 11.16 0.17
N LYS A 151 -20.40 12.37 0.50
CA LYS A 151 -20.40 13.50 -0.45
C LYS A 151 -18.97 14.01 -0.68
N THR A 152 -18.19 14.01 0.38
CA THR A 152 -16.76 14.36 0.30
C THR A 152 -16.01 13.31 -0.53
N LEU A 153 -16.23 12.01 -0.30
CA LEU A 153 -15.61 10.96 -1.12
C LEU A 153 -16.04 11.04 -2.58
N ALA A 154 -17.32 11.29 -2.87
CA ALA A 154 -17.82 11.44 -4.23
C ALA A 154 -17.11 12.58 -4.97
N LYS A 155 -16.97 13.74 -4.32
CA LYS A 155 -16.21 14.87 -4.84
C LYS A 155 -14.75 14.52 -5.10
N TRP A 156 -14.10 13.82 -4.17
CA TRP A 156 -12.70 13.40 -4.31
C TRP A 156 -12.52 12.37 -5.43
N ASN A 157 -13.47 11.46 -5.59
CA ASN A 157 -13.44 10.53 -6.70
C ASN A 157 -13.56 11.23 -8.06
N GLU A 158 -14.39 12.29 -8.15
CA GLU A 158 -14.48 13.14 -9.35
C GLU A 158 -13.16 13.87 -9.64
N ILE A 159 -12.59 14.56 -8.64
CA ILE A 159 -11.31 15.29 -8.76
C ILE A 159 -10.18 14.37 -9.21
N SER A 160 -10.12 13.17 -8.65
CA SER A 160 -9.11 12.17 -8.99
C SER A 160 -9.36 11.47 -10.34
N GLY A 161 -10.42 11.80 -11.07
CA GLY A 161 -10.78 11.11 -12.31
C GLY A 161 -11.16 9.64 -12.12
N GLY A 162 -11.74 9.30 -10.97
CA GLY A 162 -12.14 7.93 -10.64
C GLY A 162 -11.01 7.03 -10.17
N LEU A 163 -9.92 7.59 -9.63
CA LEU A 163 -8.78 6.82 -9.14
C LEU A 163 -8.92 6.32 -7.70
N LEU A 164 -9.98 6.68 -6.96
CA LEU A 164 -10.20 6.12 -5.63
C LEU A 164 -10.33 4.60 -5.70
N ARG A 165 -9.55 3.90 -4.88
CA ARG A 165 -9.60 2.43 -4.80
C ARG A 165 -9.82 1.93 -3.39
N ILE A 166 -9.21 2.56 -2.40
CA ILE A 166 -9.28 2.17 -0.99
C ILE A 166 -9.56 3.41 -0.16
N VAL A 167 -10.38 3.27 0.86
CA VAL A 167 -10.51 4.25 1.94
C VAL A 167 -10.29 3.57 3.28
N THR A 168 -9.29 4.03 4.03
CA THR A 168 -9.11 3.70 5.44
C THR A 168 -10.04 4.55 6.28
N TYR A 169 -10.86 3.89 7.09
CA TYR A 169 -11.84 4.55 7.92
C TYR A 169 -12.03 3.84 9.27
N ALA A 170 -12.64 4.54 10.22
CA ALA A 170 -13.08 4.00 11.49
C ALA A 170 -14.56 3.60 11.37
N PRO A 171 -14.89 2.29 11.30
CA PRO A 171 -16.27 1.82 11.11
C PRO A 171 -17.23 2.31 12.19
N GLU A 172 -16.77 2.45 13.43
CA GLU A 172 -17.56 2.96 14.56
C GLU A 172 -18.01 4.41 14.41
N GLU A 173 -17.39 5.16 13.51
CA GLU A 173 -17.71 6.58 13.23
C GLU A 173 -18.54 6.76 11.95
N ALA A 174 -18.75 5.67 11.18
CA ALA A 174 -19.37 5.73 9.86
C ALA A 174 -20.89 5.54 9.89
N ASP A 175 -21.57 6.31 9.07
CA ASP A 175 -22.98 6.07 8.76
C ASP A 175 -23.11 5.04 7.62
N PRO A 176 -24.21 4.25 7.56
CA PRO A 176 -24.40 3.24 6.50
C PRO A 176 -24.39 3.79 5.07
N SER A 177 -24.72 5.07 4.88
CA SER A 177 -24.67 5.74 3.57
C SER A 177 -23.25 5.82 3.02
N PHE A 178 -22.26 6.05 3.87
CA PHE A 178 -20.85 6.09 3.49
C PHE A 178 -20.37 4.74 2.94
N GLU A 179 -20.65 3.67 3.66
CA GLU A 179 -20.27 2.32 3.24
C GLU A 179 -21.01 1.88 1.98
N THR A 180 -22.29 2.24 1.87
CA THR A 180 -23.11 1.97 0.67
C THR A 180 -22.51 2.66 -0.55
N TRP A 181 -22.16 3.94 -0.43
CA TRP A 181 -21.54 4.67 -1.52
C TRP A 181 -20.21 4.04 -1.96
N CYS A 182 -19.35 3.68 -1.02
CA CYS A 182 -18.07 3.03 -1.33
C CYS A 182 -18.29 1.74 -2.11
N LYS A 183 -19.20 0.89 -1.66
CA LYS A 183 -19.54 -0.38 -2.31
C LYS A 183 -20.08 -0.18 -3.73
N GLU A 184 -20.98 0.77 -3.92
CA GLU A 184 -21.58 1.06 -5.23
C GLU A 184 -20.58 1.66 -6.23
N ASN A 185 -19.53 2.33 -5.74
CA ASN A 185 -18.49 2.95 -6.56
C ASN A 185 -17.19 2.13 -6.66
N GLY A 186 -17.18 0.91 -6.14
CA GLY A 186 -16.03 0.01 -6.21
C GLY A 186 -14.83 0.47 -5.39
N VAL A 187 -15.07 1.24 -4.32
CA VAL A 187 -14.05 1.66 -3.35
C VAL A 187 -14.01 0.66 -2.20
N VAL A 188 -12.84 0.06 -1.96
CA VAL A 188 -12.64 -0.89 -0.88
C VAL A 188 -12.67 -0.16 0.46
N LEU A 189 -13.45 -0.69 1.38
CA LEU A 189 -13.56 -0.22 2.76
C LEU A 189 -12.52 -0.93 3.62
N SER A 190 -11.52 -0.20 4.09
CA SER A 190 -10.44 -0.72 4.94
C SER A 190 -10.57 -0.19 6.37
N ALA A 191 -10.77 -1.09 7.33
CA ALA A 191 -10.80 -0.72 8.74
C ALA A 191 -9.38 -0.44 9.24
N GLY A 192 -9.10 0.78 9.64
CA GLY A 192 -7.80 1.20 10.18
C GLY A 192 -7.93 2.49 10.97
N HIS A 193 -6.94 2.79 11.81
CA HIS A 193 -7.03 3.90 12.74
C HIS A 193 -8.37 3.92 13.50
N SER A 194 -8.78 2.74 13.96
CA SER A 194 -10.14 2.47 14.45
C SER A 194 -10.14 1.88 15.84
N ASN A 195 -11.11 2.32 16.65
CA ASN A 195 -11.42 1.79 17.97
C ASN A 195 -12.62 0.84 17.95
N ALA A 196 -13.04 0.38 16.77
CA ALA A 196 -14.21 -0.48 16.60
C ALA A 196 -14.13 -1.78 17.41
N LEU A 197 -15.25 -2.19 17.94
CA LEU A 197 -15.43 -3.49 18.52
C LEU A 197 -15.61 -4.56 17.43
N TYR A 198 -15.27 -5.79 17.73
CA TYR A 198 -15.41 -6.91 16.78
C TYR A 198 -16.83 -7.05 16.21
N GLY A 199 -17.84 -6.78 17.07
CA GLY A 199 -19.25 -6.81 16.65
C GLY A 199 -19.60 -5.70 15.66
N GLU A 200 -19.03 -4.50 15.82
CA GLU A 200 -19.21 -3.36 14.90
C GLU A 200 -18.57 -3.65 13.56
N LEU A 201 -17.36 -4.22 13.56
CA LEU A 201 -16.68 -4.64 12.35
C LEU A 201 -17.44 -5.70 11.54
N ASN A 202 -17.99 -6.71 12.22
CA ASN A 202 -18.83 -7.71 11.56
C ASN A 202 -20.14 -7.14 10.99
N ALA A 203 -20.61 -6.03 11.52
CA ALA A 203 -21.80 -5.32 11.01
C ALA A 203 -21.45 -4.29 9.91
N SER A 204 -20.17 -3.95 9.76
CA SER A 204 -19.70 -2.97 8.79
C SER A 204 -19.51 -3.57 7.39
N GLY A 205 -19.27 -2.71 6.42
CA GLY A 205 -18.90 -3.09 5.04
C GLY A 205 -17.42 -3.34 4.83
N ALA A 206 -16.58 -3.29 5.88
CA ALA A 206 -15.13 -3.45 5.74
C ALA A 206 -14.75 -4.86 5.25
N THR A 207 -14.02 -4.92 4.16
CA THR A 207 -13.45 -6.15 3.61
C THR A 207 -11.93 -6.15 3.65
N HIS A 208 -11.34 -5.13 4.27
CA HIS A 208 -9.91 -4.91 4.35
C HIS A 208 -9.54 -4.36 5.72
N VAL A 209 -8.30 -4.59 6.15
CA VAL A 209 -7.72 -4.00 7.37
C VAL A 209 -6.39 -3.36 7.03
N THR A 210 -6.29 -2.06 7.30
CA THR A 210 -5.10 -1.25 7.05
C THR A 210 -4.03 -1.60 8.08
N HIS A 211 -2.77 -1.75 7.62
CA HIS A 211 -1.54 -2.00 8.40
C HIS A 211 -1.78 -2.75 9.73
N LEU A 212 -2.28 -4.00 9.61
CA LEU A 212 -2.66 -4.88 10.73
C LEU A 212 -1.71 -4.76 11.93
N TYR A 213 -2.24 -4.64 13.13
CA TYR A 213 -1.63 -4.36 14.44
C TYR A 213 -1.35 -2.88 14.72
N ASN A 214 -1.17 -2.02 13.72
CA ASN A 214 -0.76 -0.64 13.93
C ASN A 214 -1.98 0.29 14.02
N ALA A 215 -1.93 1.25 14.95
CA ALA A 215 -2.96 2.28 15.16
C ALA A 215 -4.40 1.75 15.12
N GLN A 216 -4.70 0.68 15.85
CA GLN A 216 -6.03 0.06 15.89
C GLN A 216 -6.28 -0.67 17.21
N ARG A 217 -7.56 -0.98 17.50
CA ARG A 217 -7.91 -1.81 18.66
C ARG A 217 -7.28 -3.19 18.55
N GLY A 218 -6.42 -3.52 19.52
CA GLY A 218 -5.66 -4.78 19.56
C GLY A 218 -6.50 -6.00 19.92
N LEU A 219 -5.90 -7.18 19.72
CA LEU A 219 -6.49 -8.47 20.05
C LEU A 219 -6.53 -8.68 21.56
N ASN A 220 -7.71 -8.94 22.10
CA ASN A 220 -7.94 -9.37 23.48
C ASN A 220 -8.86 -10.57 23.52
N HIS A 221 -8.69 -11.44 24.51
CA HIS A 221 -9.46 -12.70 24.64
C HIS A 221 -10.97 -12.53 24.85
N ARG A 222 -11.45 -11.34 25.23
CA ARG A 222 -12.87 -11.01 25.36
C ARG A 222 -13.37 -9.99 24.34
N GLU A 223 -12.47 -9.33 23.65
CA GLU A 223 -12.75 -8.35 22.60
C GLU A 223 -11.65 -8.43 21.54
N PRO A 224 -11.87 -9.17 20.45
CA PRO A 224 -10.85 -9.35 19.42
C PRO A 224 -10.43 -8.08 18.70
N GLY A 225 -11.29 -7.08 18.67
CA GLY A 225 -11.03 -5.79 18.05
C GLY A 225 -10.75 -5.86 16.55
N VAL A 226 -10.13 -4.79 16.03
CA VAL A 226 -9.75 -4.69 14.62
C VAL A 226 -8.71 -5.75 14.24
N THR A 227 -7.71 -5.95 15.12
CA THR A 227 -6.69 -6.98 14.91
C THR A 227 -7.32 -8.38 14.77
N GLY A 228 -8.25 -8.74 15.66
CA GLY A 228 -8.93 -10.04 15.58
C GLY A 228 -9.82 -10.15 14.36
N TYR A 229 -10.45 -9.06 13.92
CA TYR A 229 -11.23 -9.02 12.70
C TYR A 229 -10.38 -9.30 11.47
N GLY A 230 -9.27 -8.58 11.31
CA GLY A 230 -8.34 -8.79 10.20
C GLY A 230 -7.74 -10.19 10.15
N MET A 231 -7.61 -10.86 11.31
CA MET A 231 -7.08 -12.23 11.37
C MET A 231 -8.13 -13.31 11.12
N LEU A 232 -9.39 -13.12 11.53
CA LEU A 232 -10.39 -14.19 11.65
C LEU A 232 -11.56 -14.07 10.68
N ALA A 233 -11.95 -12.85 10.27
CA ALA A 233 -13.15 -12.66 9.47
C ALA A 233 -12.96 -13.21 8.04
N GLU A 234 -13.91 -13.99 7.54
CA GLU A 234 -13.87 -14.56 6.20
C GLU A 234 -14.00 -13.47 5.14
N GLY A 235 -13.25 -13.59 4.05
CA GLY A 235 -13.27 -12.63 2.93
C GLY A 235 -12.64 -11.28 3.23
N VAL A 236 -12.00 -11.12 4.39
CA VAL A 236 -11.27 -9.89 4.75
C VAL A 236 -9.80 -10.07 4.40
N HIS A 237 -9.18 -9.08 3.79
CA HIS A 237 -7.74 -9.01 3.55
C HIS A 237 -7.08 -8.10 4.59
N ALA A 238 -5.81 -8.31 4.88
CA ALA A 238 -5.08 -7.51 5.86
C ALA A 238 -3.72 -7.09 5.33
N GLU A 239 -3.45 -5.80 5.39
CA GLU A 239 -2.13 -5.24 5.07
C GLU A 239 -1.11 -5.57 6.16
N LEU A 240 0.11 -5.91 5.77
CA LEU A 240 1.25 -6.09 6.68
C LEU A 240 2.46 -5.28 6.22
N ILE A 241 3.05 -4.54 7.17
CA ILE A 241 4.33 -3.88 7.00
C ILE A 241 5.41 -4.84 7.57
N CYS A 242 6.18 -5.48 6.70
CA CYS A 242 7.11 -6.54 7.07
C CYS A 242 8.57 -6.06 7.17
N ASP A 243 8.80 -4.87 7.72
CA ASP A 243 10.11 -4.23 7.87
C ASP A 243 10.89 -4.65 9.14
N GLY A 244 10.29 -5.49 9.98
CA GLY A 244 10.87 -5.94 11.25
C GLY A 244 10.87 -4.90 12.38
N ASN A 245 10.35 -3.69 12.11
CA ASN A 245 10.25 -2.58 13.06
C ASN A 245 8.80 -2.31 13.47
N HIS A 246 7.87 -2.19 12.50
CA HIS A 246 6.44 -2.02 12.78
C HIS A 246 5.85 -3.27 13.42
N ILE A 247 6.27 -4.44 12.95
CA ILE A 247 5.75 -5.73 13.39
C ILE A 247 6.92 -6.68 13.62
N MET A 248 6.98 -7.29 14.79
CA MET A 248 7.97 -8.33 15.07
C MET A 248 7.77 -9.54 14.14
N PRO A 249 8.86 -10.19 13.66
CA PRO A 249 8.75 -11.34 12.75
C PRO A 249 7.83 -12.46 13.22
N ASP A 250 7.75 -12.72 14.53
CA ASP A 250 6.84 -13.74 15.09
C ASP A 250 5.37 -13.36 14.94
N MET A 251 5.03 -12.06 14.95
CA MET A 251 3.66 -11.57 14.73
C MET A 251 3.28 -11.64 13.25
N VAL A 252 4.23 -11.39 12.34
CA VAL A 252 4.04 -11.66 10.90
C VAL A 252 3.76 -13.15 10.68
N LYS A 253 4.54 -14.05 11.28
CA LYS A 253 4.31 -15.50 11.22
C LYS A 253 2.94 -15.89 11.76
N LEU A 254 2.51 -15.25 12.87
CA LEU A 254 1.19 -15.50 13.45
C LEU A 254 0.08 -15.10 12.48
N ALA A 255 0.14 -13.91 11.90
CA ALA A 255 -0.83 -13.43 10.92
C ALA A 255 -0.92 -14.38 9.72
N CYS A 256 0.22 -14.74 9.12
CA CYS A 256 0.27 -15.68 7.99
C CYS A 256 -0.28 -17.07 8.34
N LYS A 257 -0.02 -17.59 9.56
CA LYS A 257 -0.56 -18.88 9.99
C LYS A 257 -2.07 -18.88 10.19
N VAL A 258 -2.62 -17.79 10.68
CA VAL A 258 -4.05 -17.67 10.99
C VAL A 258 -4.84 -17.28 9.74
N ARG A 259 -4.35 -16.26 9.02
CA ARG A 259 -5.04 -15.70 7.85
C ARG A 259 -4.80 -16.49 6.57
N GLY A 260 -3.66 -17.15 6.44
CA GLY A 260 -3.17 -17.68 5.17
C GLY A 260 -2.54 -16.59 4.31
N TYR A 261 -1.70 -16.99 3.37
CA TYR A 261 -0.98 -16.04 2.49
C TYR A 261 -1.93 -15.29 1.54
N ASP A 262 -2.99 -15.91 1.09
CA ASP A 262 -3.95 -15.31 0.15
C ASP A 262 -4.78 -14.17 0.77
N GLY A 263 -4.82 -14.07 2.09
CA GLY A 263 -5.52 -13.02 2.81
C GLY A 263 -4.60 -11.92 3.35
N ILE A 264 -3.31 -11.96 3.01
CA ILE A 264 -2.30 -10.97 3.44
C ILE A 264 -1.82 -10.18 2.23
N GLU A 265 -1.75 -8.88 2.38
CA GLU A 265 -1.22 -7.94 1.40
C GLU A 265 -0.01 -7.22 1.98
N LEU A 266 1.15 -7.36 1.32
CA LEU A 266 2.36 -6.69 1.76
C LEU A 266 2.36 -5.27 1.25
N ILE A 267 2.57 -4.33 2.16
CA ILE A 267 2.64 -2.90 1.88
C ILE A 267 3.93 -2.31 2.44
N THR A 268 4.30 -1.13 1.94
CA THR A 268 5.45 -0.42 2.50
C THR A 268 5.05 0.57 3.58
N ASP A 269 3.92 1.23 3.46
CA ASP A 269 3.52 2.39 4.27
C ASP A 269 4.68 3.41 4.39
N SER A 270 5.39 3.57 3.27
CA SER A 270 6.58 4.40 3.23
C SER A 270 6.24 5.88 3.15
N MET A 271 7.15 6.71 3.63
CA MET A 271 7.03 8.15 3.65
C MET A 271 8.19 8.81 2.88
N ARG A 272 8.13 10.13 2.70
CA ARG A 272 9.16 10.89 1.93
C ARG A 272 10.60 10.65 2.37
N ALA A 273 10.85 10.24 3.61
CA ALA A 273 12.21 9.99 4.10
C ALA A 273 12.80 8.65 3.61
N LYS A 274 11.99 7.76 3.01
CA LYS A 274 12.49 6.53 2.38
C LYS A 274 13.55 6.86 1.33
N GLY A 275 14.69 6.17 1.41
CA GLY A 275 15.83 6.40 0.51
C GLY A 275 16.59 7.71 0.75
N MET A 276 16.29 8.45 1.83
CA MET A 276 16.96 9.69 2.20
C MET A 276 17.88 9.48 3.41
N PRO A 277 18.89 10.33 3.60
CA PRO A 277 19.70 10.33 4.82
C PRO A 277 18.86 10.59 6.06
N GLU A 278 19.32 10.06 7.20
CA GLU A 278 18.72 10.37 8.51
C GLU A 278 18.73 11.86 8.83
N GLY A 279 17.80 12.29 9.66
CA GLY A 279 17.68 13.69 10.07
C GLY A 279 16.24 14.17 10.12
N LYS A 280 16.06 15.47 9.96
CA LYS A 280 14.74 16.11 9.96
C LYS A 280 14.02 15.85 8.64
N SER A 281 12.78 15.41 8.74
CA SER A 281 11.86 15.20 7.62
C SER A 281 10.46 15.69 7.99
N GLU A 282 9.46 15.38 7.17
CA GLU A 282 8.09 15.80 7.37
C GLU A 282 7.14 14.66 6.97
N LEU A 283 6.02 14.53 7.67
CA LEU A 283 4.94 13.62 7.35
C LEU A 283 3.60 14.32 7.62
N GLY A 284 2.76 14.46 6.60
CA GLY A 284 1.45 15.11 6.71
C GLY A 284 1.49 16.55 7.25
N GLY A 285 2.54 17.32 6.97
CA GLY A 285 2.74 18.68 7.49
C GLY A 285 3.37 18.73 8.89
N GLN A 286 3.64 17.59 9.52
CA GLN A 286 4.26 17.50 10.84
C GLN A 286 5.75 17.17 10.72
N VAL A 287 6.57 17.84 11.55
CA VAL A 287 8.01 17.55 11.60
C VAL A 287 8.25 16.19 12.25
N VAL A 288 9.07 15.37 11.60
CA VAL A 288 9.56 14.09 12.13
C VAL A 288 11.08 14.08 12.16
N ILE A 289 11.64 13.36 13.12
CA ILE A 289 13.06 13.08 13.21
C ILE A 289 13.28 11.62 12.85
N VAL A 290 14.09 11.43 11.82
CA VAL A 290 14.50 10.12 11.33
C VAL A 290 15.81 9.74 11.98
N LYS A 291 15.80 8.61 12.69
CA LYS A 291 17.00 8.04 13.33
C LYS A 291 16.85 6.53 13.49
N ASP A 292 17.93 5.80 13.20
CA ASP A 292 17.98 4.34 13.33
C ASP A 292 16.82 3.65 12.56
N GLY A 293 16.49 4.16 11.36
CA GLY A 293 15.41 3.65 10.52
C GLY A 293 13.99 3.99 11.00
N MET A 294 13.84 4.79 12.07
CA MET A 294 12.54 5.22 12.60
C MET A 294 12.31 6.71 12.41
N ALA A 295 11.10 7.08 11.97
CA ALA A 295 10.62 8.45 11.99
C ALA A 295 9.72 8.66 13.21
N LYS A 296 10.02 9.67 14.02
CA LYS A 296 9.25 10.02 15.23
C LYS A 296 8.82 11.46 15.19
N LEU A 297 7.59 11.74 15.64
CA LEU A 297 7.13 13.08 15.96
C LEU A 297 7.89 13.64 17.17
N GLU A 298 7.81 14.93 17.40
CA GLU A 298 8.47 15.62 18.53
C GLU A 298 8.02 15.10 19.90
N ASP A 299 6.79 14.60 20.00
CA ASP A 299 6.25 13.99 21.22
C ASP A 299 6.70 12.54 21.46
N GLY A 300 7.52 11.99 20.54
CA GLY A 300 8.01 10.63 20.58
C GLY A 300 7.09 9.59 19.94
N THR A 301 5.92 9.97 19.43
CA THR A 301 5.03 9.07 18.68
C THR A 301 5.77 8.56 17.45
N ILE A 302 5.78 7.24 17.24
CA ILE A 302 6.33 6.64 16.03
C ILE A 302 5.39 6.99 14.88
N ALA A 303 5.93 7.66 13.87
CA ALA A 303 5.18 8.12 12.72
C ALA A 303 5.28 7.16 11.54
N ALA A 304 6.47 6.62 11.30
CA ALA A 304 6.74 5.63 10.28
C ALA A 304 8.12 4.99 10.54
N PHE A 305 8.36 3.87 9.89
CA PHE A 305 9.71 3.34 9.75
C PHE A 305 10.16 3.54 8.31
N ILE A 306 11.43 3.81 8.15
CA ILE A 306 12.02 3.98 6.83
C ILE A 306 12.51 2.62 6.42
N CYS A 307 11.76 1.95 5.57
CA CYS A 307 12.26 0.77 4.89
C CYS A 307 13.47 1.23 4.06
N ALA A 308 14.67 0.95 4.53
CA ALA A 308 15.83 0.96 3.67
C ALA A 308 15.56 -0.06 2.56
N GLY A 309 15.80 0.31 1.31
CA GLY A 309 15.54 -0.54 0.14
C GLY A 309 16.39 -1.81 0.06
N ASP A 310 16.93 -2.27 1.16
CA ASP A 310 17.71 -3.48 1.29
C ASP A 310 16.77 -4.63 1.69
N GLY A 311 16.11 -5.17 0.67
CA GLY A 311 15.47 -6.47 0.63
C GLY A 311 14.69 -6.90 1.88
N VAL A 312 13.40 -7.13 1.74
CA VAL A 312 12.65 -7.93 2.70
C VAL A 312 13.29 -9.31 2.75
N GLU A 313 14.19 -9.55 3.70
CA GLU A 313 14.65 -10.90 4.01
C GLU A 313 13.51 -11.62 4.75
N PHE A 314 12.76 -12.43 4.02
CA PHE A 314 11.87 -13.38 4.66
C PHE A 314 12.72 -14.39 5.42
N PRO A 315 12.49 -14.58 6.73
CA PRO A 315 13.16 -15.66 7.46
C PRO A 315 12.73 -16.99 6.82
N THR A 316 13.74 -17.75 6.39
CA THR A 316 13.62 -19.11 5.85
C THR A 316 13.00 -20.08 6.85
#